data_e532adfde7e81cecc4b6ad4382c6f264
#
_entry.id   e532adfde7e81cecc4b6ad4382c6f264
#
_cell.length_a   1.000
_cell.length_b   1.000
_cell.length_c   1.000
_cell.angle_alpha   90.00
_cell.angle_beta   90.00
_cell.angle_gamma   90.00
#
_symmetry.space_group_name_H-M   'P 1'
#
loop_
_entity.id
_entity.type
_entity.pdbx_description
1 polymer ?
#
loop_
_entity_poly.entity_id
_entity_poly.type
_entity_poly.pdbx_seq_one_letter_code
_entity_poly.pdbx_strand_id
1 'polypeptide(L)'
;DSSLLHIIQTQVVPVFKEQHPDIQLNVNTNSREQIQESLLNASADYGVYFSCEEEHPILDSRILDEDELVYCSKHDLLSDPLEHTKIMTVPKGNPLYAEQKRLFQQLYLTFPATSCEAAPSILFFLEKNGIGNTILPSKTMANNPDDRHFLTPAPGYFLIMAHHPIRTMPPVTRDLETLLYDTFETYFEHFAELFS
;
A
#
# COMPACT_ATOMS: atom_id res chain seq x y z
N ASP A 1 -3.31 -2.40 7.46
CA ASP A 1 -3.12 -0.96 7.37
C ASP A 1 -4.35 -0.25 7.95
N SER A 2 -4.15 0.75 8.81
CA SER A 2 -5.26 1.45 9.51
C SER A 2 -6.09 2.32 8.56
N SER A 3 -5.52 2.82 7.48
CA SER A 3 -6.24 3.61 6.48
C SER A 3 -7.23 2.74 5.70
N LEU A 4 -6.83 1.55 5.27
CA LEU A 4 -7.74 0.60 4.61
C LEU A 4 -8.90 0.21 5.53
N LEU A 5 -8.61 -0.08 6.82
CA LEU A 5 -9.65 -0.39 7.78
C LEU A 5 -10.65 0.76 7.92
N HIS A 6 -10.17 1.99 8.03
CA HIS A 6 -11.04 3.17 8.16
C HIS A 6 -11.98 3.31 6.96
N ILE A 7 -11.46 3.20 5.74
CA ILE A 7 -12.25 3.27 4.51
C ILE A 7 -13.29 2.13 4.46
N ILE A 8 -12.87 0.89 4.74
CA ILE A 8 -13.79 -0.25 4.76
C ILE A 8 -14.92 -0.02 5.78
N GLN A 9 -14.59 0.44 6.99
CA GLN A 9 -15.59 0.67 8.04
C GLN A 9 -16.53 1.83 7.74
N THR A 10 -16.07 2.87 7.06
CA THR A 10 -16.87 4.08 6.82
C THR A 10 -17.60 4.09 5.49
N GLN A 11 -17.08 3.41 4.47
CA GLN A 11 -17.64 3.44 3.11
C GLN A 11 -18.21 2.08 2.68
N VAL A 12 -17.54 0.96 2.98
CA VAL A 12 -17.97 -0.37 2.52
C VAL A 12 -19.02 -0.98 3.46
N VAL A 13 -18.72 -1.04 4.76
CA VAL A 13 -19.58 -1.73 5.73
C VAL A 13 -21.00 -1.14 5.80
N PRO A 14 -21.22 0.20 5.83
CA PRO A 14 -22.56 0.75 5.88
C PRO A 14 -23.39 0.41 4.63
N VAL A 15 -22.82 0.57 3.44
CA VAL A 15 -23.49 0.29 2.16
C VAL A 15 -23.83 -1.20 2.03
N PHE A 16 -22.86 -2.07 2.35
CA PHE A 16 -23.08 -3.51 2.33
C PHE A 16 -24.20 -3.94 3.31
N LYS A 17 -24.24 -3.35 4.50
CA LYS A 17 -25.24 -3.64 5.52
C LYS A 17 -26.65 -3.18 5.14
N GLU A 18 -26.76 -2.07 4.39
CA GLU A 18 -28.02 -1.59 3.85
C GLU A 18 -28.58 -2.55 2.78
N GLN A 19 -27.70 -3.07 1.92
CA GLN A 19 -28.08 -4.02 0.86
C GLN A 19 -28.35 -5.42 1.41
N HIS A 20 -27.66 -5.84 2.45
CA HIS A 20 -27.69 -7.19 3.03
C HIS A 20 -27.83 -7.15 4.56
N PRO A 21 -29.01 -6.71 5.09
CA PRO A 21 -29.19 -6.50 6.53
C PRO A 21 -29.05 -7.76 7.39
N ASP A 22 -29.32 -8.93 6.79
CA ASP A 22 -29.25 -10.23 7.46
C ASP A 22 -27.83 -10.84 7.46
N ILE A 23 -26.86 -10.19 6.80
CA ILE A 23 -25.48 -10.68 6.72
C ILE A 23 -24.58 -9.91 7.67
N GLN A 24 -23.85 -10.66 8.48
CA GLN A 24 -22.82 -10.09 9.34
C GLN A 24 -21.48 -10.06 8.60
N LEU A 25 -20.98 -8.85 8.33
CA LEU A 25 -19.63 -8.64 7.83
C LEU A 25 -18.66 -8.48 9.00
N ASN A 26 -17.67 -9.37 9.09
CA ASN A 26 -16.60 -9.31 10.08
C ASN A 26 -15.33 -8.78 9.42
N VAL A 27 -14.81 -7.65 9.89
CA VAL A 27 -13.59 -7.01 9.36
C VAL A 27 -12.49 -7.05 10.40
N ASN A 28 -11.35 -7.64 10.05
CA ASN A 28 -10.17 -7.75 10.90
C ASN A 28 -8.95 -7.14 10.21
N THR A 29 -7.98 -6.67 11.00
CA THR A 29 -6.68 -6.20 10.50
C THR A 29 -5.58 -7.17 10.88
N ASN A 30 -4.77 -7.53 9.90
CA ASN A 30 -3.65 -8.45 10.06
C ASN A 30 -2.47 -7.98 9.18
N SER A 31 -1.30 -8.61 9.34
CA SER A 31 -0.21 -8.46 8.36
C SER A 31 -0.57 -9.11 7.03
N ARG A 32 0.11 -8.74 5.93
CA ARG A 32 -0.09 -9.36 4.62
C ARG A 32 0.00 -10.88 4.68
N GLU A 33 1.02 -11.40 5.34
CA GLU A 33 1.27 -12.83 5.48
C GLU A 33 0.13 -13.54 6.23
N GLN A 34 -0.37 -12.92 7.30
CA GLN A 34 -1.51 -13.44 8.06
C GLN A 34 -2.81 -13.40 7.27
N ILE A 35 -3.02 -12.36 6.43
CA ILE A 35 -4.17 -12.29 5.52
C ILE A 35 -4.09 -13.44 4.52
N GLN A 36 -2.95 -13.62 3.85
CA GLN A 36 -2.75 -14.69 2.88
C GLN A 36 -2.92 -16.08 3.50
N GLU A 37 -2.38 -16.30 4.69
CA GLU A 37 -2.58 -17.54 5.44
C GLU A 37 -4.06 -17.79 5.78
N SER A 38 -4.78 -16.74 6.20
CA SER A 38 -6.22 -16.83 6.51
C SER A 38 -7.07 -17.14 5.28
N LEU A 39 -6.68 -16.66 4.11
CA LEU A 39 -7.32 -17.01 2.84
C LEU A 39 -7.03 -18.47 2.46
N LEU A 40 -5.77 -18.91 2.55
CA LEU A 40 -5.36 -20.26 2.19
C LEU A 40 -5.99 -21.35 3.08
N ASN A 41 -6.19 -21.05 4.36
CA ASN A 41 -6.86 -21.97 5.30
C ASN A 41 -8.39 -21.77 5.37
N ALA A 42 -8.94 -20.89 4.52
CA ALA A 42 -10.35 -20.56 4.43
C ALA A 42 -11.00 -20.02 5.73
N SER A 43 -10.20 -19.41 6.62
CA SER A 43 -10.71 -18.70 7.81
C SER A 43 -11.15 -17.26 7.50
N ALA A 44 -10.78 -16.71 6.33
CA ALA A 44 -11.29 -15.49 5.76
C ALA A 44 -11.83 -15.73 4.34
N ASP A 45 -12.81 -14.92 3.94
CA ASP A 45 -13.41 -14.97 2.60
C ASP A 45 -12.63 -14.10 1.62
N TYR A 46 -12.30 -12.87 2.03
CA TYR A 46 -11.55 -11.89 1.26
C TYR A 46 -10.42 -11.28 2.09
N GLY A 47 -9.36 -10.88 1.40
CA GLY A 47 -8.29 -10.08 1.96
C GLY A 47 -7.99 -8.90 1.05
N VAL A 48 -7.79 -7.71 1.64
CA VAL A 48 -7.32 -6.51 0.95
C VAL A 48 -5.99 -6.11 1.55
N TYR A 49 -4.95 -6.02 0.72
CA TYR A 49 -3.60 -5.75 1.20
C TYR A 49 -2.74 -5.08 0.12
N PHE A 50 -1.67 -4.41 0.55
CA PHE A 50 -0.65 -3.89 -0.36
C PHE A 50 0.40 -4.94 -0.70
N SER A 51 0.91 -4.87 -1.93
CA SER A 51 1.98 -5.73 -2.44
C SER A 51 2.86 -4.97 -3.44
N CYS A 52 4.12 -5.39 -3.57
CA CYS A 52 4.98 -5.02 -4.69
C CYS A 52 4.99 -6.09 -5.79
N GLU A 53 4.19 -7.12 -5.66
CA GLU A 53 3.97 -8.21 -6.62
C GLU A 53 2.50 -8.18 -7.05
N GLU A 54 2.25 -8.27 -8.35
CA GLU A 54 0.90 -8.21 -8.93
C GLU A 54 0.05 -9.43 -8.55
N GLU A 55 0.66 -10.61 -8.45
CA GLU A 55 -0.04 -11.87 -8.28
C GLU A 55 0.52 -12.70 -7.13
N HIS A 56 -0.38 -13.40 -6.45
CA HIS A 56 -0.02 -14.47 -5.53
C HIS A 56 -0.09 -15.82 -6.27
N PRO A 57 0.89 -16.74 -6.12
CA PRO A 57 0.96 -17.97 -6.92
C PRO A 57 -0.22 -18.94 -6.72
N ILE A 58 -0.98 -18.81 -5.65
CA ILE A 58 -2.07 -19.72 -5.29
C ILE A 58 -3.43 -19.02 -5.18
N LEU A 59 -3.47 -17.79 -4.65
CA LEU A 59 -4.72 -17.06 -4.44
C LEU A 59 -5.23 -16.47 -5.75
N ASP A 60 -6.55 -16.43 -5.90
CA ASP A 60 -7.18 -15.64 -6.94
C ASP A 60 -7.13 -14.17 -6.52
N SER A 61 -6.45 -13.35 -7.30
CA SER A 61 -6.10 -11.98 -6.94
C SER A 61 -6.56 -11.00 -8.01
N ARG A 62 -7.09 -9.86 -7.58
CA ARG A 62 -7.47 -8.74 -8.43
C ARG A 62 -6.82 -7.46 -7.94
N ILE A 63 -6.19 -6.73 -8.83
CA ILE A 63 -5.67 -5.39 -8.55
C ILE A 63 -6.87 -4.44 -8.44
N LEU A 64 -6.97 -3.75 -7.30
CA LEU A 64 -7.98 -2.71 -7.06
C LEU A 64 -7.47 -1.35 -7.51
N ASP A 65 -6.21 -1.04 -7.21
CA ASP A 65 -5.51 0.16 -7.66
C ASP A 65 -4.01 -0.10 -7.76
N GLU A 66 -3.31 0.66 -8.59
CA GLU A 66 -1.88 0.53 -8.81
C GLU A 66 -1.17 1.88 -8.85
N ASP A 67 0.07 1.88 -8.45
CA ASP A 67 0.99 3.02 -8.55
C ASP A 67 2.41 2.52 -8.78
N GLU A 68 3.31 3.40 -9.12
CA GLU A 68 4.74 3.13 -9.20
C GLU A 68 5.48 3.76 -8.01
N LEU A 69 6.56 3.13 -7.57
CA LEU A 69 7.38 3.67 -6.50
C LEU A 69 8.40 4.65 -7.06
N VAL A 70 8.51 5.80 -6.39
CA VAL A 70 9.47 6.86 -6.72
C VAL A 70 10.38 7.15 -5.53
N TYR A 71 11.60 7.52 -5.82
CA TYR A 71 12.49 8.09 -4.82
C TYR A 71 12.10 9.55 -4.57
N CYS A 72 11.85 9.89 -3.33
CA CYS A 72 11.41 11.21 -2.88
C CYS A 72 12.55 11.94 -2.19
N SER A 73 12.96 13.08 -2.73
CA SER A 73 14.04 13.92 -2.21
C SER A 73 13.86 15.36 -2.68
N LYS A 74 14.00 16.30 -1.76
CA LYS A 74 14.11 17.74 -2.10
C LYS A 74 15.44 18.13 -2.76
N HIS A 75 16.42 17.26 -2.69
CA HIS A 75 17.75 17.51 -3.23
C HIS A 75 17.94 16.72 -4.53
N ASP A 76 18.56 17.36 -5.51
CA ASP A 76 18.94 16.68 -6.74
C ASP A 76 19.92 15.55 -6.41
N LEU A 77 19.56 14.32 -6.81
CA LEU A 77 20.38 13.11 -6.63
C LEU A 77 21.81 13.26 -7.16
N LEU A 78 22.03 14.18 -8.11
CA LEU A 78 23.34 14.42 -8.75
C LEU A 78 24.21 15.46 -8.02
N SER A 79 23.60 16.28 -7.16
CA SER A 79 24.27 17.44 -6.56
C SER A 79 24.68 17.27 -5.09
N ASP A 80 24.10 16.30 -4.38
CA ASP A 80 24.40 16.09 -2.95
C ASP A 80 25.11 14.75 -2.74
N PRO A 81 26.23 14.70 -2.01
CA PRO A 81 26.86 13.42 -1.68
C PRO A 81 25.90 12.57 -0.87
N LEU A 82 25.48 11.45 -1.43
CA LEU A 82 24.56 10.47 -0.84
C LEU A 82 24.98 9.99 0.57
N GLU A 83 26.24 10.25 0.94
CA GLU A 83 26.83 9.87 2.24
C GLU A 83 26.21 10.57 3.46
N HIS A 84 25.53 11.72 3.26
CA HIS A 84 24.92 12.49 4.34
C HIS A 84 23.38 12.45 4.33
N THR A 85 22.80 11.71 3.40
CA THR A 85 21.35 11.65 3.24
C THR A 85 20.71 10.80 4.34
N LYS A 86 19.84 11.42 5.13
CA LYS A 86 19.02 10.69 6.09
C LYS A 86 17.94 9.90 5.35
N ILE A 87 18.04 8.59 5.39
CA ILE A 87 17.05 7.69 4.81
C ILE A 87 15.95 7.41 5.82
N MET A 88 14.70 7.51 5.37
CA MET A 88 13.51 7.21 6.13
C MET A 88 12.77 6.02 5.49
N THR A 89 12.23 5.14 6.32
CA THR A 89 11.58 3.90 5.85
C THR A 89 10.27 3.65 6.57
N VAL A 90 9.43 2.82 5.97
CA VAL A 90 8.29 2.24 6.68
C VAL A 90 8.78 1.19 7.70
N PRO A 91 7.96 0.84 8.71
CA PRO A 91 8.28 -0.23 9.66
C PRO A 91 8.43 -1.59 8.97
N LYS A 92 9.24 -2.47 9.55
CA LYS A 92 9.54 -3.82 9.00
C LYS A 92 8.32 -4.68 8.68
N GLY A 93 7.21 -4.48 9.38
CA GLY A 93 5.95 -5.19 9.09
C GLY A 93 5.14 -4.63 7.92
N ASN A 94 5.58 -3.52 7.30
CA ASN A 94 4.92 -2.96 6.13
C ASN A 94 5.43 -3.65 4.85
N PRO A 95 4.57 -4.02 3.89
CA PRO A 95 4.97 -4.64 2.62
C PRO A 95 6.03 -3.85 1.85
N LEU A 96 5.96 -2.53 1.92
CA LEU A 96 6.90 -1.63 1.25
C LEU A 96 8.32 -1.69 1.82
N TYR A 97 8.53 -2.19 3.07
CA TYR A 97 9.84 -2.17 3.72
C TYR A 97 10.92 -2.94 2.95
N ALA A 98 10.62 -4.17 2.56
CA ALA A 98 11.56 -5.02 1.83
C ALA A 98 11.93 -4.39 0.48
N GLU A 99 10.95 -3.81 -0.20
CA GLU A 99 11.15 -3.15 -1.48
C GLU A 99 11.94 -1.85 -1.32
N GLN A 100 11.63 -1.01 -0.34
CA GLN A 100 12.45 0.18 -0.02
C GLN A 100 13.90 -0.21 0.20
N LYS A 101 14.15 -1.25 1.00
CA LYS A 101 15.52 -1.73 1.25
C LYS A 101 16.24 -2.14 -0.03
N ARG A 102 15.57 -2.91 -0.90
CA ARG A 102 16.10 -3.34 -2.19
C ARG A 102 16.43 -2.15 -3.09
N LEU A 103 15.52 -1.20 -3.21
CA LEU A 103 15.65 -0.03 -4.06
C LEU A 103 16.74 0.94 -3.56
N PHE A 104 16.83 1.18 -2.26
CA PHE A 104 17.92 1.96 -1.69
C PHE A 104 19.30 1.34 -1.97
N GLN A 105 19.40 0.00 -1.89
CA GLN A 105 20.64 -0.70 -2.26
C GLN A 105 20.98 -0.56 -3.75
N GLN A 106 19.98 -0.59 -4.63
CA GLN A 106 20.17 -0.35 -6.08
C GLN A 106 20.64 1.08 -6.38
N LEU A 107 20.20 2.04 -5.61
CA LEU A 107 20.65 3.43 -5.68
C LEU A 107 22.04 3.66 -5.04
N TYR A 108 22.74 2.58 -4.65
CA TYR A 108 24.03 2.63 -3.93
C TYR A 108 23.94 3.39 -2.59
N LEU A 109 22.74 3.51 -2.04
CA LEU A 109 22.57 4.10 -0.73
C LEU A 109 22.75 3.04 0.36
N THR A 110 23.57 3.36 1.35
CA THR A 110 23.72 2.49 2.52
C THR A 110 22.45 2.51 3.33
N PHE A 111 21.74 1.39 3.38
CA PHE A 111 20.55 1.27 4.22
C PHE A 111 20.99 1.38 5.68
N PRO A 112 20.56 2.42 6.42
CA PRO A 112 21.10 2.69 7.74
C PRO A 112 20.63 1.63 8.76
N ALA A 113 21.51 1.33 9.72
CA ALA A 113 21.16 0.46 10.84
C ALA A 113 20.08 1.07 11.75
N THR A 114 19.95 2.40 11.74
CA THR A 114 18.93 3.19 12.44
C THR A 114 18.25 4.11 11.44
N SER A 115 17.21 3.62 10.78
CA SER A 115 16.32 4.44 9.95
C SER A 115 15.28 5.13 10.82
N CYS A 116 14.82 6.30 10.41
CA CYS A 116 13.58 6.84 10.93
C CYS A 116 12.43 6.01 10.35
N GLU A 117 11.81 5.18 11.17
CA GLU A 117 10.67 4.35 10.74
C GLU A 117 9.37 5.07 11.04
N ALA A 118 8.53 5.26 10.03
CA ALA A 118 7.21 5.88 10.17
C ALA A 118 6.20 5.35 9.14
N ALA A 119 4.93 5.59 9.38
CA ALA A 119 3.88 5.30 8.39
C ALA A 119 4.10 6.12 7.11
N PRO A 120 3.64 5.64 5.93
CA PRO A 120 3.84 6.36 4.65
C PRO A 120 3.42 7.83 4.68
N SER A 121 2.29 8.15 5.32
CA SER A 121 1.81 9.53 5.49
C SER A 121 2.76 10.43 6.27
N ILE A 122 3.38 9.88 7.32
CA ILE A 122 4.38 10.60 8.12
C ILE A 122 5.67 10.76 7.32
N LEU A 123 6.09 9.75 6.56
CA LEU A 123 7.26 9.83 5.69
C LEU A 123 7.09 10.91 4.63
N PHE A 124 5.92 11.00 4.02
CA PHE A 124 5.57 12.08 3.10
C PHE A 124 5.72 13.45 3.75
N PHE A 125 5.14 13.64 4.95
CA PHE A 125 5.25 14.90 5.68
C PHE A 125 6.70 15.25 6.03
N LEU A 126 7.50 14.30 6.47
CA LEU A 126 8.90 14.51 6.82
C LEU A 126 9.76 14.85 5.60
N GLU A 127 9.52 14.16 4.48
CA GLU A 127 10.19 14.44 3.21
C GLU A 127 9.85 15.85 2.73
N LYS A 128 8.56 16.20 2.68
CA LYS A 128 8.07 17.53 2.32
C LYS A 128 8.71 18.68 3.14
N ASN A 129 9.14 18.40 4.36
CA ASN A 129 9.86 19.34 5.21
C ASN A 129 11.40 19.23 5.11
N GLY A 130 11.93 18.44 4.18
CA GLY A 130 13.36 18.28 3.96
C GLY A 130 14.10 17.56 5.10
N ILE A 131 13.41 16.73 5.88
CA ILE A 131 14.00 16.02 7.03
C ILE A 131 14.78 14.79 6.60
N GLY A 132 14.47 14.22 5.43
CA GLY A 132 15.17 13.08 4.87
C GLY A 132 14.50 12.60 3.59
N ASN A 133 15.06 11.55 3.01
CA ASN A 133 14.63 10.97 1.74
C ASN A 133 13.96 9.61 1.98
N THR A 134 13.01 9.26 1.11
CA THR A 134 12.26 8.02 1.22
C THR A 134 11.88 7.48 -0.16
N ILE A 135 11.22 6.33 -0.21
CA ILE A 135 10.59 5.77 -1.41
C ILE A 135 9.12 5.60 -1.10
N LEU A 136 8.26 6.21 -1.90
CA LEU A 136 6.80 6.21 -1.74
C LEU A 136 6.11 5.98 -3.08
N PRO A 137 4.81 5.64 -3.08
CA PRO A 137 4.00 5.65 -4.29
C PRO A 137 3.96 7.04 -4.92
N SER A 138 4.05 7.13 -6.25
CA SER A 138 4.21 8.40 -6.99
C SER A 138 3.01 9.32 -6.84
N LYS A 139 1.81 8.77 -6.78
CA LYS A 139 0.57 9.54 -6.61
C LYS A 139 0.50 10.22 -5.25
N THR A 140 1.17 9.70 -4.22
CA THR A 140 1.27 10.37 -2.90
C THR A 140 2.01 11.70 -2.99
N MET A 141 2.88 11.85 -4.00
CA MET A 141 3.70 13.03 -4.26
C MET A 141 3.10 13.95 -5.35
N ALA A 142 1.84 13.75 -5.74
CA ALA A 142 1.22 14.49 -6.84
C ALA A 142 1.31 16.02 -6.70
N ASN A 143 1.26 16.53 -5.47
CA ASN A 143 1.37 17.96 -5.17
C ASN A 143 2.82 18.48 -5.11
N ASN A 144 3.83 17.61 -5.18
CA ASN A 144 5.25 17.96 -5.15
C ASN A 144 6.02 17.21 -6.26
N PRO A 145 5.72 17.50 -7.55
CA PRO A 145 6.29 16.73 -8.65
C PRO A 145 7.81 16.86 -8.79
N ASP A 146 8.38 17.98 -8.36
CA ASP A 146 9.82 18.25 -8.46
C ASP A 146 10.66 17.42 -7.47
N ASP A 147 10.02 16.94 -6.38
CA ASP A 147 10.68 16.12 -5.37
C ASP A 147 10.62 14.61 -5.71
N ARG A 148 10.08 14.26 -6.89
CA ARG A 148 9.96 12.87 -7.37
C ARG A 148 11.06 12.52 -8.35
N HIS A 149 11.75 11.42 -8.09
CA HIS A 149 12.74 10.85 -8.99
C HIS A 149 12.32 9.43 -9.39
N PHE A 150 11.91 9.28 -10.63
CA PHE A 150 11.46 8.01 -11.16
C PHE A 150 12.59 7.00 -11.26
N LEU A 151 12.32 5.78 -10.83
CA LEU A 151 13.23 4.66 -10.89
C LEU A 151 13.12 3.93 -12.23
N THR A 152 14.19 3.30 -12.69
CA THR A 152 14.19 2.53 -13.94
C THR A 152 14.80 1.16 -13.71
N PRO A 153 14.03 0.05 -13.87
CA PRO A 153 12.58 0.03 -14.14
C PRO A 153 11.78 0.56 -12.95
N ALA A 154 10.61 1.14 -13.23
CA ALA A 154 9.70 1.60 -12.19
C ALA A 154 9.12 0.38 -11.45
N PRO A 155 9.34 0.24 -10.14
CA PRO A 155 8.73 -0.83 -9.37
C PRO A 155 7.28 -0.53 -9.07
N GLY A 156 6.39 -1.51 -9.31
CA GLY A 156 4.97 -1.39 -9.02
C GLY A 156 4.66 -1.45 -7.52
N TYR A 157 3.55 -0.84 -7.14
CA TYR A 157 2.96 -0.94 -5.82
C TYR A 157 1.44 -1.07 -5.97
N PHE A 158 0.89 -2.18 -5.50
CA PHE A 158 -0.46 -2.60 -5.82
C PHE A 158 -1.31 -2.69 -4.55
N LEU A 159 -2.55 -2.23 -4.64
CA LEU A 159 -3.61 -2.58 -3.71
C LEU A 159 -4.37 -3.77 -4.29
N ILE A 160 -4.32 -4.89 -3.60
CA ILE A 160 -4.82 -6.19 -4.08
C ILE A 160 -5.99 -6.64 -3.22
N MET A 161 -7.06 -7.10 -3.86
CA MET A 161 -8.08 -7.96 -3.26
C MET A 161 -7.81 -9.41 -3.67
N ALA A 162 -7.86 -10.33 -2.72
CA ALA A 162 -7.64 -11.75 -2.98
C ALA A 162 -8.64 -12.63 -2.24
N HIS A 163 -8.88 -13.84 -2.78
CA HIS A 163 -9.67 -14.89 -2.17
C HIS A 163 -9.12 -16.29 -2.51
N HIS A 164 -9.64 -17.33 -1.85
CA HIS A 164 -9.24 -18.71 -2.15
C HIS A 164 -9.85 -19.17 -3.49
N PRO A 165 -9.07 -19.66 -4.47
CA PRO A 165 -9.53 -19.93 -5.84
C PRO A 165 -10.56 -21.05 -5.97
N ILE A 166 -10.55 -22.01 -5.04
CA ILE A 166 -11.42 -23.20 -5.10
C ILE A 166 -12.73 -22.99 -4.32
N ARG A 167 -12.83 -21.91 -3.55
CA ARG A 167 -14.02 -21.67 -2.73
C ARG A 167 -15.18 -21.17 -3.59
N THR A 168 -16.29 -21.90 -3.59
CA THR A 168 -17.53 -21.42 -4.19
C THR A 168 -18.08 -20.26 -3.36
N MET A 169 -18.01 -19.07 -3.89
CA MET A 169 -18.47 -17.88 -3.21
C MET A 169 -19.98 -17.72 -3.35
N PRO A 170 -20.72 -17.42 -2.26
CA PRO A 170 -22.14 -17.09 -2.34
C PRO A 170 -22.38 -15.86 -3.25
N PRO A 171 -23.56 -15.73 -3.90
CA PRO A 171 -23.85 -14.57 -4.76
C PRO A 171 -23.60 -13.21 -4.11
N VAL A 172 -23.90 -13.08 -2.81
CA VAL A 172 -23.70 -11.87 -2.02
C VAL A 172 -22.22 -11.39 -1.97
N THR A 173 -21.27 -12.30 -2.16
CA THR A 173 -19.86 -11.95 -2.17
C THR A 173 -19.46 -11.17 -3.41
N ARG A 174 -20.18 -11.35 -4.53
CA ARG A 174 -19.96 -10.52 -5.75
C ARG A 174 -20.34 -9.06 -5.53
N ASP A 175 -21.35 -8.81 -4.73
CA ASP A 175 -21.77 -7.45 -4.38
C ASP A 175 -20.69 -6.80 -3.51
N LEU A 176 -20.09 -7.57 -2.57
CA LEU A 176 -18.97 -7.11 -1.77
C LEU A 176 -17.72 -6.85 -2.63
N GLU A 177 -17.39 -7.72 -3.59
CA GLU A 177 -16.29 -7.52 -4.53
C GLU A 177 -16.46 -6.24 -5.33
N THR A 178 -17.65 -6.03 -5.91
CA THR A 178 -17.96 -4.83 -6.67
C THR A 178 -17.81 -3.59 -5.81
N LEU A 179 -18.36 -3.61 -4.61
CA LEU A 179 -18.29 -2.48 -3.68
C LEU A 179 -16.85 -2.18 -3.25
N LEU A 180 -16.03 -3.21 -2.99
CA LEU A 180 -14.61 -3.03 -2.68
C LEU A 180 -13.86 -2.44 -3.87
N TYR A 181 -14.13 -2.93 -5.07
CA TYR A 181 -13.51 -2.41 -6.29
C TYR A 181 -13.87 -0.94 -6.50
N ASP A 182 -15.16 -0.59 -6.51
CA ASP A 182 -15.64 0.78 -6.71
C ASP A 182 -15.10 1.75 -5.64
N THR A 183 -14.88 1.23 -4.42
CA THR A 183 -14.35 2.04 -3.30
C THR A 183 -12.84 2.31 -3.45
N PHE A 184 -12.10 1.38 -4.01
CA PHE A 184 -10.63 1.42 -4.00
C PHE A 184 -9.98 1.68 -5.36
N GLU A 185 -10.72 1.74 -6.48
CA GLU A 185 -10.16 1.91 -7.82
C GLU A 185 -9.33 3.21 -8.02
N THR A 186 -9.50 4.19 -7.13
CA THR A 186 -8.77 5.46 -7.13
C THR A 186 -8.08 5.75 -5.80
N TYR A 187 -7.75 4.69 -5.05
CA TYR A 187 -7.21 4.83 -3.69
C TYR A 187 -5.95 5.69 -3.64
N PHE A 188 -4.98 5.45 -4.53
CA PHE A 188 -3.73 6.19 -4.52
C PHE A 188 -3.90 7.66 -4.94
N GLU A 189 -4.88 7.98 -5.77
CA GLU A 189 -5.17 9.37 -6.16
C GLU A 189 -5.68 10.18 -4.97
N HIS A 190 -6.53 9.57 -4.13
CA HIS A 190 -7.08 10.21 -2.94
C HIS A 190 -6.17 10.12 -1.72
N PHE A 191 -5.11 9.29 -1.77
CA PHE A 191 -4.20 9.11 -0.64
C PHE A 191 -3.55 10.44 -0.21
N ALA A 192 -3.15 11.28 -1.16
CA ALA A 192 -2.58 12.59 -0.88
C ALA A 192 -3.59 13.56 -0.23
N GLU A 193 -4.88 13.42 -0.51
CA GLU A 193 -5.96 14.25 0.06
C GLU A 193 -6.27 13.86 1.51
N LEU A 194 -6.10 12.58 1.87
CA LEU A 194 -6.35 12.09 3.23
C LEU A 194 -5.33 12.64 4.25
N PHE A 195 -4.20 13.18 3.78
CA PHE A 195 -3.10 13.65 4.63
C PHE A 195 -2.68 15.10 4.32
N SER A 196 -3.45 15.82 3.51
CA SER A 196 -3.32 17.26 3.27
C SER A 196 -4.14 18.06 4.34
#